data_38fa4dc5323f095ae409c9485a2170cc
#
_entry.id   38fa4dc5323f095ae409c9485a2170cc
#
_cell.length_a   1.000
_cell.length_b   1.000
_cell.length_c   1.000
_cell.angle_alpha   90.00
_cell.angle_beta   90.00
_cell.angle_gamma   90.00
#
_symmetry.space_group_name_H-M   'P 1'
#
loop_
_entity.id
_entity.type
_entity.pdbx_description
1 polymer ?
#
loop_
_entity_poly.entity_id
_entity_poly.type
_entity_poly.pdbx_seq_one_letter_code
_entity_poly.pdbx_strand_id
1 'polypeptide(L)'
;MTHAQTGFEALAARPYADVLVVGGGINGLATFRDLAMQGVDVALVERADFVSGASAGSSHMIHGGIRYLENGEFRLVHEAVTERNGLLKIAPHYVRPLQTTIPIFSTFSGVLTAPLRFLRHGGGTHRERGAALIKIGLVIYDSFSRGGGRVPRHEFHGRRRSLQQLPHLNAGVKYTATYWDASLHDPERLAIDVLRDGLTAGGNSARAANYTAAVGVDDGGIVLRDQDSGAQVRFVASVIVNASGPWTDVTNLALGDPTQYMGGTKGSHIVLDHPALLAATGGRELFFEHRDGRIVLIYPLKGRVLVGTTDLEHDMRDPIVCTEAEVDYFLDLVGYVLPDIAVDRSSIVYRFAGVRPLPGHGELAPGFVSRDYRIESAPLVRSSAGREAGAEPGEDQASATVLSLVGGKWTTFRASAENLADHVLGLLARPRRSSTRGVPIGGGRGYPTTERARRRWMDAHRDALPLARVATLLDRYGTTAAEVIAAITADPDDRPLRTLPDFSTAELRHLARAECVVHLDDILLRRTSLAFIGAVTAESAAEVAEAIAPVRGWDLAQRRAQTTRALTQVHAADPTWSDAASAGSSASR
;
A
#
# COMPACT_ATOMS: atom_id res chain seq x y z
N MET A 1 21.56 0.58 8.09
CA MET A 1 21.86 0.01 6.76
C MET A 1 23.19 0.56 6.28
N THR A 2 24.07 -0.25 5.77
CA THR A 2 25.28 0.22 5.12
C THR A 2 24.93 0.63 3.69
N HIS A 3 25.54 1.69 3.15
CA HIS A 3 25.42 2.10 1.74
C HIS A 3 25.72 0.96 0.74
N ALA A 4 26.39 -0.09 1.19
CA ALA A 4 26.70 -1.28 0.38
C ALA A 4 25.49 -2.18 0.05
N GLN A 5 24.32 -1.94 0.61
CA GLN A 5 23.12 -2.78 0.40
C GLN A 5 21.98 -2.08 -0.36
N THR A 6 22.09 -0.77 -0.55
CA THR A 6 21.01 0.03 -1.15
C THR A 6 21.53 0.94 -2.24
N GLY A 7 20.64 1.24 -3.21
CA GLY A 7 20.93 2.09 -4.35
C GLY A 7 21.49 1.34 -5.56
N PHE A 8 21.51 2.03 -6.70
CA PHE A 8 21.98 1.49 -7.97
C PHE A 8 23.45 1.04 -7.91
N GLU A 9 24.30 1.78 -7.21
CA GLU A 9 25.72 1.47 -7.07
C GLU A 9 25.96 0.11 -6.40
N ALA A 10 25.12 -0.27 -5.44
CA ALA A 10 25.21 -1.58 -4.77
C ALA A 10 24.91 -2.74 -5.75
N LEU A 11 24.03 -2.52 -6.72
CA LEU A 11 23.73 -3.48 -7.78
C LEU A 11 24.82 -3.49 -8.85
N ALA A 12 25.32 -2.32 -9.23
CA ALA A 12 26.40 -2.19 -10.22
C ALA A 12 27.73 -2.79 -9.72
N ALA A 13 28.04 -2.67 -8.43
CA ALA A 13 29.23 -3.26 -7.81
C ALA A 13 29.18 -4.80 -7.79
N ARG A 14 27.99 -5.40 -7.75
CA ARG A 14 27.77 -6.85 -7.82
C ARG A 14 26.55 -7.15 -8.70
N PRO A 15 26.72 -7.18 -10.04
CA PRO A 15 25.64 -7.22 -11.00
C PRO A 15 25.09 -8.64 -11.22
N TYR A 16 24.95 -9.42 -10.16
CA TYR A 16 24.36 -10.75 -10.18
C TYR A 16 23.73 -11.12 -8.84
N ALA A 17 22.74 -11.99 -8.86
CA ALA A 17 22.10 -12.63 -7.69
C ALA A 17 21.49 -13.97 -8.09
N ASP A 18 21.07 -14.79 -7.12
CA ASP A 18 20.21 -15.96 -7.42
C ASP A 18 18.87 -15.49 -7.98
N VAL A 19 18.32 -14.42 -7.38
CA VAL A 19 16.99 -13.89 -7.70
C VAL A 19 17.02 -12.37 -7.88
N LEU A 20 16.37 -11.89 -8.94
CA LEU A 20 16.04 -10.47 -9.13
C LEU A 20 14.53 -10.27 -8.97
N VAL A 21 14.11 -9.48 -8.00
CA VAL A 21 12.72 -9.04 -7.83
C VAL A 21 12.54 -7.69 -8.51
N VAL A 22 11.59 -7.59 -9.43
CA VAL A 22 11.24 -6.34 -10.14
C VAL A 22 9.90 -5.85 -9.61
N GLY A 23 9.90 -4.68 -8.95
CA GLY A 23 8.75 -4.04 -8.33
C GLY A 23 8.84 -3.96 -6.82
N GLY A 24 8.92 -2.73 -6.31
CA GLY A 24 9.03 -2.37 -4.88
C GLY A 24 7.69 -2.09 -4.20
N GLY A 25 6.59 -2.66 -4.70
CA GLY A 25 5.31 -2.69 -4.00
C GLY A 25 5.29 -3.75 -2.88
N ILE A 26 4.22 -3.79 -2.09
CA ILE A 26 4.15 -4.66 -0.90
C ILE A 26 4.39 -6.15 -1.20
N ASN A 27 3.93 -6.68 -2.35
CA ASN A 27 4.15 -8.07 -2.71
C ASN A 27 5.63 -8.33 -3.06
N GLY A 28 6.28 -7.44 -3.82
CA GLY A 28 7.71 -7.58 -4.15
C GLY A 28 8.59 -7.45 -2.91
N LEU A 29 8.33 -6.47 -2.05
CA LEU A 29 9.05 -6.29 -0.79
C LEU A 29 8.89 -7.49 0.16
N ALA A 30 7.69 -8.06 0.24
CA ALA A 30 7.45 -9.24 1.06
C ALA A 30 8.12 -10.51 0.51
N THR A 31 8.15 -10.67 -0.82
CA THR A 31 8.87 -11.76 -1.49
C THR A 31 10.39 -11.62 -1.27
N PHE A 32 10.91 -10.41 -1.42
CA PHE A 32 12.30 -10.09 -1.11
C PHE A 32 12.67 -10.44 0.34
N ARG A 33 11.82 -10.01 1.32
CA ARG A 33 12.00 -10.35 2.73
C ARG A 33 12.01 -11.85 2.97
N ASP A 34 11.06 -12.58 2.40
CA ASP A 34 10.96 -14.03 2.56
C ASP A 34 12.21 -14.72 2.01
N LEU A 35 12.60 -14.43 0.77
CA LEU A 35 13.79 -14.99 0.13
C LEU A 35 15.06 -14.69 0.93
N ALA A 36 15.23 -13.47 1.40
CA ALA A 36 16.34 -13.08 2.26
C ALA A 36 16.39 -13.90 3.56
N MET A 37 15.23 -14.16 4.19
CA MET A 37 15.11 -15.01 5.38
C MET A 37 15.41 -16.48 5.08
N GLN A 38 15.24 -16.95 3.83
CA GLN A 38 15.67 -18.29 3.40
C GLN A 38 17.18 -18.36 3.11
N GLY A 39 17.91 -17.21 3.15
CA GLY A 39 19.32 -17.13 2.83
C GLY A 39 19.62 -17.19 1.33
N VAL A 40 18.68 -16.77 0.51
CA VAL A 40 18.85 -16.61 -0.94
C VAL A 40 19.60 -15.30 -1.22
N ASP A 41 20.52 -15.29 -2.18
CA ASP A 41 21.11 -14.05 -2.72
C ASP A 41 20.04 -13.37 -3.57
N VAL A 42 19.48 -12.26 -3.08
CA VAL A 42 18.34 -11.60 -3.69
C VAL A 42 18.59 -10.11 -3.89
N ALA A 43 18.31 -9.64 -5.10
CA ALA A 43 18.27 -8.22 -5.44
C ALA A 43 16.82 -7.77 -5.71
N LEU A 44 16.50 -6.53 -5.36
CA LEU A 44 15.21 -5.93 -5.67
C LEU A 44 15.41 -4.56 -6.32
N VAL A 45 14.63 -4.30 -7.39
CA VAL A 45 14.62 -3.02 -8.09
C VAL A 45 13.21 -2.43 -8.15
N GLU A 46 13.13 -1.12 -8.02
CA GLU A 46 11.89 -0.34 -8.17
C GLU A 46 12.19 0.90 -9.02
N ARG A 47 11.39 1.13 -10.07
CA ARG A 47 11.60 2.22 -11.03
C ARG A 47 11.40 3.62 -10.46
N ALA A 48 10.61 3.75 -9.41
CA ALA A 48 10.39 4.99 -8.67
C ALA A 48 10.80 4.79 -7.22
N ASP A 49 10.21 5.50 -6.26
CA ASP A 49 10.42 5.16 -4.86
C ASP A 49 9.65 3.89 -4.48
N PHE A 50 10.13 3.18 -3.47
CA PHE A 50 9.41 2.04 -2.91
C PHE A 50 7.99 2.43 -2.49
N VAL A 51 7.03 1.52 -2.77
CA VAL A 51 5.60 1.69 -2.40
C VAL A 51 4.91 2.85 -3.13
N SER A 52 5.43 3.34 -4.23
CA SER A 52 4.86 4.50 -4.97
C SER A 52 3.67 4.15 -5.87
N GLY A 53 3.39 2.85 -6.13
CA GLY A 53 2.32 2.41 -7.03
C GLY A 53 1.01 2.06 -6.31
N ALA A 54 0.37 0.97 -6.74
CA ALA A 54 -0.90 0.47 -6.18
C ALA A 54 -0.89 0.27 -4.65
N SER A 55 0.28 0.06 -4.07
CA SER A 55 0.42 -0.13 -2.62
C SER A 55 0.17 1.16 -1.83
N ALA A 56 0.54 2.34 -2.36
CA ALA A 56 0.19 3.63 -1.78
C ALA A 56 -1.26 4.03 -2.12
N GLY A 57 -1.73 3.70 -3.34
CA GLY A 57 -3.09 4.03 -3.80
C GLY A 57 -4.20 3.16 -3.21
N SER A 58 -4.04 2.66 -1.98
CA SER A 58 -4.99 1.75 -1.33
C SER A 58 -6.00 2.48 -0.45
N SER A 59 -7.13 1.81 -0.15
CA SER A 59 -8.13 2.34 0.81
C SER A 59 -7.71 2.21 2.29
N HIS A 60 -6.45 1.95 2.59
CA HIS A 60 -5.90 1.80 3.95
C HIS A 60 -6.65 0.74 4.81
N MET A 61 -7.15 -0.31 4.19
CA MET A 61 -7.89 -1.39 4.85
C MET A 61 -7.21 -2.75 4.70
N ILE A 62 -7.26 -3.52 5.75
CA ILE A 62 -6.96 -4.96 5.77
C ILE A 62 -8.27 -5.67 6.06
N HIS A 63 -8.99 -6.04 5.00
CA HIS A 63 -10.33 -6.60 5.11
C HIS A 63 -10.36 -8.11 4.83
N GLY A 64 -11.21 -8.84 5.54
CA GLY A 64 -11.41 -10.28 5.34
C GLY A 64 -12.24 -10.65 4.12
N GLY A 65 -12.72 -9.65 3.35
CA GLY A 65 -13.37 -9.89 2.07
C GLY A 65 -14.79 -10.46 2.16
N ILE A 66 -15.63 -9.94 3.05
CA ILE A 66 -17.03 -10.37 3.21
C ILE A 66 -17.80 -10.44 1.87
N ARG A 67 -17.46 -9.56 0.90
CA ARG A 67 -18.06 -9.57 -0.44
C ARG A 67 -17.75 -10.82 -1.26
N TYR A 68 -16.61 -11.46 -1.03
CA TYR A 68 -16.22 -12.66 -1.77
C TYR A 68 -17.06 -13.87 -1.38
N LEU A 69 -17.76 -13.82 -0.23
CA LEU A 69 -18.75 -14.83 0.13
C LEU A 69 -19.92 -14.87 -0.87
N GLU A 70 -20.27 -13.73 -1.46
CA GLU A 70 -21.33 -13.63 -2.46
C GLU A 70 -20.94 -14.33 -3.78
N ASN A 71 -19.65 -14.39 -4.08
CA ASN A 71 -19.10 -15.07 -5.25
C ASN A 71 -18.73 -16.54 -4.97
N GLY A 72 -18.99 -17.04 -3.74
CA GLY A 72 -18.63 -18.41 -3.35
C GLY A 72 -17.13 -18.64 -3.11
N GLU A 73 -16.32 -17.57 -3.00
CA GLU A 73 -14.85 -17.65 -2.84
C GLU A 73 -14.46 -17.89 -1.36
N PHE A 74 -14.99 -18.96 -0.74
CA PHE A 74 -14.79 -19.24 0.69
C PHE A 74 -13.32 -19.42 1.09
N ARG A 75 -12.51 -20.03 0.21
CA ARG A 75 -11.06 -20.19 0.44
C ARG A 75 -10.38 -18.85 0.59
N LEU A 76 -10.69 -17.91 -0.32
CA LEU A 76 -10.14 -16.57 -0.32
C LEU A 76 -10.52 -15.77 0.93
N VAL A 77 -11.77 -15.92 1.40
CA VAL A 77 -12.23 -15.29 2.65
C VAL A 77 -11.50 -15.86 3.86
N HIS A 78 -11.37 -17.19 3.94
CA HIS A 78 -10.65 -17.85 5.02
C HIS A 78 -9.18 -17.41 5.09
N GLU A 79 -8.50 -17.34 3.95
CA GLU A 79 -7.12 -16.86 3.86
C GLU A 79 -7.04 -15.37 4.27
N ALA A 80 -7.92 -14.52 3.73
CA ALA A 80 -7.92 -13.09 4.05
C ALA A 80 -8.16 -12.81 5.54
N VAL A 81 -9.11 -13.52 6.17
CA VAL A 81 -9.37 -13.40 7.62
C VAL A 81 -8.17 -13.90 8.44
N THR A 82 -7.53 -14.99 8.02
CA THR A 82 -6.35 -15.54 8.69
C THR A 82 -5.18 -14.56 8.64
N GLU A 83 -4.90 -14.00 7.47
CA GLU A 83 -3.81 -13.02 7.28
C GLU A 83 -4.11 -11.69 8.00
N ARG A 84 -5.36 -11.18 7.95
CA ARG A 84 -5.77 -10.00 8.73
C ARG A 84 -5.50 -10.22 10.22
N ASN A 85 -5.93 -11.36 10.77
CA ASN A 85 -5.71 -11.69 12.18
C ASN A 85 -4.21 -11.85 12.50
N GLY A 86 -3.42 -12.33 11.55
CA GLY A 86 -1.96 -12.37 11.62
C GLY A 86 -1.36 -10.96 11.72
N LEU A 87 -1.73 -10.07 10.80
CA LEU A 87 -1.22 -8.69 10.74
C LEU A 87 -1.54 -7.88 11.99
N LEU A 88 -2.72 -8.04 12.59
CA LEU A 88 -3.06 -7.44 13.90
C LEU A 88 -2.11 -7.86 15.03
N LYS A 89 -1.37 -8.97 14.87
CA LYS A 89 -0.40 -9.48 15.86
C LYS A 89 1.03 -9.10 15.54
N ILE A 90 1.41 -9.15 14.24
CA ILE A 90 2.80 -8.98 13.82
C ILE A 90 3.16 -7.52 13.48
N ALA A 91 2.14 -6.65 13.25
CA ALA A 91 2.33 -5.23 12.97
C ALA A 91 1.29 -4.35 13.71
N PRO A 92 1.09 -4.49 15.04
CA PRO A 92 -0.01 -3.88 15.78
C PRO A 92 0.05 -2.35 15.87
N HIS A 93 1.18 -1.72 15.60
CA HIS A 93 1.35 -0.27 15.53
C HIS A 93 0.80 0.30 14.22
N TYR A 94 0.80 -0.46 13.12
CA TYR A 94 0.26 -0.07 11.84
C TYR A 94 -1.14 -0.63 11.57
N VAL A 95 -1.41 -1.87 12.01
CA VAL A 95 -2.67 -2.57 11.73
C VAL A 95 -3.51 -2.62 13.01
N ARG A 96 -4.66 -1.93 13.00
CA ARG A 96 -5.53 -1.78 14.17
C ARG A 96 -6.95 -2.29 13.85
N PRO A 97 -7.69 -2.81 14.85
CA PRO A 97 -9.09 -3.17 14.64
C PRO A 97 -9.90 -1.98 14.13
N LEU A 98 -10.71 -2.19 13.10
CA LEU A 98 -11.59 -1.19 12.50
C LEU A 98 -13.04 -1.64 12.64
N GLN A 99 -13.85 -0.83 13.31
CA GLN A 99 -15.28 -1.02 13.39
C GLN A 99 -15.91 -0.53 12.08
N THR A 100 -16.53 -1.44 11.32
CA THR A 100 -17.15 -1.16 10.03
C THR A 100 -18.66 -1.30 10.14
N THR A 101 -19.40 -0.27 9.79
CA THR A 101 -20.86 -0.24 9.83
C THR A 101 -21.44 -0.12 8.43
N ILE A 102 -22.34 -1.04 8.09
CA ILE A 102 -23.10 -1.05 6.84
C ILE A 102 -24.50 -0.47 7.12
N PRO A 103 -24.81 0.75 6.65
CA PRO A 103 -26.19 1.25 6.63
C PRO A 103 -26.97 0.51 5.53
N ILE A 104 -28.15 0.01 5.90
CA ILE A 104 -29.00 -0.85 5.05
C ILE A 104 -30.35 -0.18 4.84
N PHE A 105 -30.69 0.11 3.59
CA PHE A 105 -31.91 0.81 3.19
C PHE A 105 -33.04 -0.13 2.73
N SER A 106 -32.74 -1.40 2.46
CA SER A 106 -33.71 -2.40 2.00
C SER A 106 -33.72 -3.65 2.88
N THR A 107 -34.89 -4.29 3.06
CA THR A 107 -35.03 -5.48 3.90
C THR A 107 -34.79 -6.78 3.12
N PHE A 108 -35.30 -6.90 1.90
CA PHE A 108 -35.35 -8.16 1.14
C PHE A 108 -34.74 -8.11 -0.26
N SER A 109 -34.17 -6.99 -0.70
CA SER A 109 -33.56 -6.92 -2.01
C SER A 109 -32.38 -7.92 -2.13
N GLY A 110 -32.31 -8.64 -3.24
CA GLY A 110 -31.26 -9.63 -3.52
C GLY A 110 -31.48 -11.03 -2.94
N VAL A 111 -32.37 -11.24 -1.96
CA VAL A 111 -32.57 -12.56 -1.30
C VAL A 111 -33.17 -13.59 -2.27
N LEU A 112 -34.10 -13.17 -3.12
CA LEU A 112 -34.74 -14.09 -4.09
C LEU A 112 -33.85 -14.48 -5.27
N THR A 113 -32.83 -13.69 -5.55
CA THR A 113 -31.89 -13.94 -6.65
C THR A 113 -30.57 -14.57 -6.19
N ALA A 114 -30.29 -14.58 -4.89
CA ALA A 114 -29.07 -15.13 -4.32
C ALA A 114 -28.84 -16.64 -4.66
N PRO A 115 -29.83 -17.54 -4.52
CA PRO A 115 -29.67 -18.94 -4.89
C PRO A 115 -29.41 -19.17 -6.38
N LEU A 116 -30.06 -18.36 -7.24
CA LEU A 116 -29.88 -18.42 -8.72
C LEU A 116 -28.54 -17.81 -9.16
N ARG A 117 -28.02 -16.81 -8.43
CA ARG A 117 -26.66 -16.27 -8.66
C ARG A 117 -25.54 -17.26 -8.25
N PHE A 118 -25.76 -18.02 -7.19
CA PHE A 118 -24.87 -19.11 -6.77
C PHE A 118 -24.71 -20.20 -7.85
N LEU A 119 -25.76 -20.39 -8.67
CA LEU A 119 -25.80 -21.42 -9.74
C LEU A 119 -25.48 -20.86 -11.14
N ARG A 120 -25.50 -19.54 -11.34
CA ARG A 120 -25.23 -18.89 -12.63
C ARG A 120 -24.14 -17.84 -12.46
N HIS A 121 -22.97 -18.08 -12.96
CA HIS A 121 -21.87 -17.13 -13.16
C HIS A 121 -22.23 -16.13 -14.29
N GLY A 122 -23.16 -15.22 -14.08
CA GLY A 122 -23.59 -14.34 -15.17
C GLY A 122 -24.44 -13.16 -14.74
N GLY A 123 -24.14 -12.01 -15.34
CA GLY A 123 -24.61 -10.67 -15.09
C GLY A 123 -26.09 -10.50 -14.80
N GLY A 124 -26.36 -9.77 -13.74
CA GLY A 124 -27.66 -9.28 -13.35
C GLY A 124 -27.57 -7.82 -12.89
N THR A 125 -28.63 -7.06 -13.15
CA THR A 125 -28.76 -5.65 -12.74
C THR A 125 -28.52 -5.48 -11.23
N HIS A 126 -27.71 -4.47 -10.88
CA HIS A 126 -27.45 -4.07 -9.50
C HIS A 126 -28.75 -3.75 -8.76
N ARG A 127 -29.03 -4.49 -7.70
CA ARG A 127 -30.08 -4.18 -6.71
C ARG A 127 -29.44 -4.09 -5.35
N GLU A 128 -29.85 -3.10 -4.55
CA GLU A 128 -29.39 -2.92 -3.15
C GLU A 128 -29.46 -4.24 -2.37
N ARG A 129 -28.42 -4.52 -1.60
CA ARG A 129 -28.35 -5.73 -0.76
C ARG A 129 -29.27 -5.63 0.43
N GLY A 130 -30.19 -6.60 0.56
CA GLY A 130 -31.13 -6.64 1.68
C GLY A 130 -30.50 -7.11 2.99
N ALA A 131 -31.10 -6.69 4.10
CA ALA A 131 -30.69 -6.98 5.48
C ALA A 131 -30.47 -8.48 5.75
N ALA A 132 -31.31 -9.35 5.18
CA ALA A 132 -31.22 -10.80 5.40
C ALA A 132 -29.94 -11.40 4.78
N LEU A 133 -29.58 -11.00 3.58
CA LEU A 133 -28.37 -11.48 2.89
C LEU A 133 -27.11 -11.03 3.64
N ILE A 134 -27.05 -9.76 4.04
CA ILE A 134 -25.93 -9.19 4.82
C ILE A 134 -25.78 -9.95 6.14
N LYS A 135 -26.89 -10.22 6.85
CA LYS A 135 -26.85 -10.93 8.14
C LYS A 135 -26.32 -12.36 7.99
N ILE A 136 -26.73 -13.10 6.96
CA ILE A 136 -26.20 -14.44 6.68
C ILE A 136 -24.69 -14.37 6.39
N GLY A 137 -24.27 -13.44 5.54
CA GLY A 137 -22.86 -13.22 5.24
C GLY A 137 -22.02 -12.95 6.49
N LEU A 138 -22.52 -12.10 7.42
CA LEU A 138 -21.83 -11.77 8.67
C LEU A 138 -21.73 -12.95 9.63
N VAL A 139 -22.76 -13.81 9.72
CA VAL A 139 -22.70 -15.04 10.53
C VAL A 139 -21.62 -15.99 10.02
N ILE A 140 -21.53 -16.17 8.69
CA ILE A 140 -20.46 -16.96 8.06
C ILE A 140 -19.10 -16.34 8.33
N TYR A 141 -18.98 -15.01 8.14
CA TYR A 141 -17.74 -14.26 8.39
C TYR A 141 -17.24 -14.41 9.83
N ASP A 142 -18.13 -14.28 10.82
CA ASP A 142 -17.80 -14.51 12.23
C ASP A 142 -17.29 -15.93 12.49
N SER A 143 -17.82 -16.94 11.77
CA SER A 143 -17.37 -18.32 11.94
C SER A 143 -15.91 -18.50 11.54
N PHE A 144 -15.44 -17.81 10.49
CA PHE A 144 -14.02 -17.79 10.07
C PHE A 144 -13.16 -16.96 11.02
N SER A 145 -13.71 -15.90 11.63
CA SER A 145 -12.97 -15.00 12.53
C SER A 145 -12.68 -15.62 13.91
N ARG A 146 -13.39 -16.69 14.31
CA ARG A 146 -13.30 -17.30 15.66
C ARG A 146 -11.90 -17.78 16.05
N GLY A 147 -11.07 -18.20 15.10
CA GLY A 147 -9.71 -18.67 15.35
C GLY A 147 -8.70 -17.58 15.76
N GLY A 148 -9.03 -16.29 15.62
CA GLY A 148 -8.13 -15.16 15.87
C GLY A 148 -8.31 -14.40 17.19
N GLY A 149 -9.49 -14.45 17.81
CA GLY A 149 -9.76 -14.00 19.18
C GLY A 149 -9.65 -12.49 19.50
N ARG A 150 -9.37 -11.61 18.52
CA ARG A 150 -9.10 -10.18 18.78
C ARG A 150 -10.17 -9.20 18.27
N VAL A 151 -11.15 -9.66 17.53
CA VAL A 151 -12.23 -8.82 17.01
C VAL A 151 -13.57 -9.27 17.58
N PRO A 152 -14.48 -8.34 17.98
CA PRO A 152 -15.82 -8.65 18.45
C PRO A 152 -16.69 -9.29 17.36
N ARG A 153 -17.81 -9.88 17.78
CA ARG A 153 -18.83 -10.37 16.84
C ARG A 153 -19.60 -9.22 16.23
N HIS A 154 -20.23 -9.49 15.07
CA HIS A 154 -21.08 -8.52 14.43
C HIS A 154 -22.30 -8.15 15.30
N GLU A 155 -22.74 -6.90 15.17
CA GLU A 155 -23.97 -6.37 15.75
C GLU A 155 -24.95 -6.01 14.65
N PHE A 156 -26.24 -6.18 14.90
CA PHE A 156 -27.30 -5.84 13.96
C PHE A 156 -28.38 -5.04 14.66
N HIS A 157 -28.66 -3.82 14.18
CA HIS A 157 -29.58 -2.89 14.82
C HIS A 157 -30.69 -2.46 13.86
N GLY A 158 -31.92 -2.33 14.40
CA GLY A 158 -33.05 -1.71 13.69
C GLY A 158 -32.91 -0.18 13.67
N ARG A 159 -33.71 0.48 12.83
CA ARG A 159 -33.69 1.92 12.53
C ARG A 159 -33.52 2.81 13.78
N ARG A 160 -34.37 2.60 14.83
CA ARG A 160 -34.32 3.45 16.04
C ARG A 160 -32.91 3.45 16.68
N ARG A 161 -32.32 2.26 16.88
CA ARG A 161 -31.01 2.12 17.51
C ARG A 161 -29.90 2.59 16.57
N SER A 162 -30.05 2.37 15.28
CA SER A 162 -29.13 2.86 14.26
C SER A 162 -28.97 4.38 14.29
N LEU A 163 -30.11 5.11 14.28
CA LEU A 163 -30.11 6.58 14.34
C LEU A 163 -29.74 7.14 15.72
N GLN A 164 -29.91 6.36 16.80
CA GLN A 164 -29.37 6.75 18.11
C GLN A 164 -27.84 6.69 18.16
N GLN A 165 -27.23 5.70 17.49
CA GLN A 165 -25.78 5.54 17.45
C GLN A 165 -25.11 6.46 16.43
N LEU A 166 -25.77 6.71 15.30
CA LEU A 166 -25.31 7.53 14.20
C LEU A 166 -26.43 8.51 13.78
N PRO A 167 -26.61 9.63 14.51
CA PRO A 167 -27.75 10.53 14.33
C PRO A 167 -27.83 11.19 12.96
N HIS A 168 -26.68 11.39 12.30
CA HIS A 168 -26.57 12.03 10.99
C HIS A 168 -26.76 11.09 9.80
N LEU A 169 -26.96 9.78 10.04
CA LEU A 169 -27.28 8.86 8.95
C LEU A 169 -28.60 9.26 8.27
N ASN A 170 -28.64 9.07 6.95
CA ASN A 170 -29.82 9.24 6.14
C ASN A 170 -31.04 8.54 6.80
N ALA A 171 -32.11 9.31 7.04
CA ALA A 171 -33.31 8.86 7.75
C ALA A 171 -34.05 7.69 7.07
N GLY A 172 -33.75 7.40 5.79
CA GLY A 172 -34.23 6.22 5.08
C GLY A 172 -33.60 4.90 5.52
N VAL A 173 -32.57 4.92 6.38
CA VAL A 173 -31.93 3.71 6.91
C VAL A 173 -32.94 2.86 7.68
N LYS A 174 -32.99 1.55 7.37
CA LYS A 174 -33.84 0.57 8.06
C LYS A 174 -33.09 -0.19 9.13
N TYR A 175 -31.84 -0.54 8.85
CA TYR A 175 -30.95 -1.29 9.74
C TYR A 175 -29.52 -0.79 9.62
N THR A 176 -28.70 -1.09 10.63
CA THR A 176 -27.25 -1.09 10.52
C THR A 176 -26.69 -2.45 10.92
N ALA A 177 -25.71 -2.92 10.17
CA ALA A 177 -24.91 -4.08 10.52
C ALA A 177 -23.48 -3.62 10.79
N THR A 178 -22.95 -3.90 11.97
CA THR A 178 -21.60 -3.53 12.36
C THR A 178 -20.76 -4.79 12.53
N TYR A 179 -19.60 -4.84 11.92
CA TYR A 179 -18.61 -5.91 12.04
C TYR A 179 -17.22 -5.33 12.18
N TRP A 180 -16.20 -6.18 12.27
CA TRP A 180 -14.85 -5.73 12.53
C TRP A 180 -13.90 -6.25 11.46
N ASP A 181 -13.20 -5.31 10.85
CA ASP A 181 -12.04 -5.54 10.00
C ASP A 181 -10.79 -4.92 10.62
N ALA A 182 -9.81 -4.53 9.84
CA ALA A 182 -8.65 -3.80 10.33
C ALA A 182 -8.32 -2.62 9.41
N SER A 183 -7.87 -1.52 10.03
CA SER A 183 -7.29 -0.37 9.36
C SER A 183 -5.79 -0.52 9.23
N LEU A 184 -5.23 -0.01 8.15
CA LEU A 184 -3.79 0.11 7.93
C LEU A 184 -3.42 1.60 7.98
N HIS A 185 -2.87 2.03 9.11
CA HIS A 185 -2.64 3.45 9.38
C HIS A 185 -1.54 4.07 8.52
N ASP A 186 -0.47 3.32 8.28
CA ASP A 186 0.70 3.76 7.51
C ASP A 186 1.18 2.61 6.59
N PRO A 187 0.52 2.39 5.44
CA PRO A 187 0.87 1.31 4.52
C PRO A 187 2.32 1.41 4.03
N GLU A 188 2.76 2.61 3.68
CA GLU A 188 4.11 2.85 3.19
C GLU A 188 5.16 2.53 4.26
N ARG A 189 4.91 2.95 5.50
CA ARG A 189 5.78 2.66 6.64
C ARG A 189 5.90 1.16 6.89
N LEU A 190 4.75 0.44 6.88
CA LEU A 190 4.76 -1.01 7.05
C LEU A 190 5.60 -1.67 5.95
N ALA A 191 5.47 -1.24 4.70
CA ALA A 191 6.21 -1.79 3.58
C ALA A 191 7.72 -1.47 3.66
N ILE A 192 8.10 -0.28 4.11
CA ILE A 192 9.51 0.07 4.39
C ILE A 192 10.08 -0.80 5.51
N ASP A 193 9.32 -1.10 6.55
CA ASP A 193 9.75 -2.03 7.60
C ASP A 193 9.92 -3.46 7.07
N VAL A 194 9.07 -3.91 6.14
CA VAL A 194 9.25 -5.19 5.41
C VAL A 194 10.57 -5.21 4.63
N LEU A 195 10.88 -4.14 3.92
CA LEU A 195 12.17 -3.98 3.21
C LEU A 195 13.35 -4.06 4.18
N ARG A 196 13.31 -3.28 5.27
CA ARG A 196 14.36 -3.22 6.29
C ARG A 196 14.61 -4.58 6.95
N ASP A 197 13.52 -5.32 7.25
CA ASP A 197 13.61 -6.68 7.77
C ASP A 197 14.33 -7.61 6.78
N GLY A 198 14.02 -7.51 5.47
CA GLY A 198 14.66 -8.29 4.42
C GLY A 198 16.15 -7.98 4.29
N LEU A 199 16.52 -6.70 4.23
CA LEU A 199 17.92 -6.26 4.18
C LEU A 199 18.70 -6.72 5.43
N THR A 200 18.07 -6.67 6.59
CA THR A 200 18.70 -7.12 7.85
C THR A 200 18.89 -8.63 7.87
N ALA A 201 17.88 -9.39 7.42
CA ALA A 201 17.93 -10.86 7.41
C ALA A 201 18.96 -11.41 6.41
N GLY A 202 19.06 -10.80 5.23
CA GLY A 202 19.97 -11.25 4.18
C GLY A 202 21.39 -10.68 4.29
N GLY A 203 21.59 -9.58 5.04
CA GLY A 203 22.89 -8.93 5.14
C GLY A 203 23.46 -8.60 3.73
N ASN A 204 24.69 -8.99 3.46
CA ASN A 204 25.33 -8.73 2.16
C ASN A 204 24.69 -9.51 1.00
N SER A 205 23.86 -10.51 1.26
CA SER A 205 23.14 -11.28 0.24
C SER A 205 21.79 -10.67 -0.14
N ALA A 206 21.38 -9.55 0.49
CA ALA A 206 20.15 -8.83 0.16
C ALA A 206 20.48 -7.40 -0.24
N ARG A 207 20.06 -6.98 -1.44
CA ARG A 207 20.28 -5.64 -1.99
C ARG A 207 19.01 -5.09 -2.59
N ALA A 208 18.76 -3.80 -2.42
CA ALA A 208 17.58 -3.16 -2.97
C ALA A 208 17.92 -1.77 -3.52
N ALA A 209 17.33 -1.42 -4.66
CA ALA A 209 17.46 -0.09 -5.24
C ALA A 209 16.09 0.43 -5.70
N ASN A 210 15.70 1.60 -5.19
CA ASN A 210 14.66 2.43 -5.78
C ASN A 210 15.27 3.30 -6.90
N TYR A 211 14.41 3.94 -7.68
CA TYR A 211 14.78 4.71 -8.88
C TYR A 211 15.65 3.90 -9.87
N THR A 212 15.43 2.58 -9.90
CA THR A 212 16.14 1.65 -10.77
C THR A 212 15.13 0.80 -11.55
N ALA A 213 15.09 0.96 -12.87
CA ALA A 213 14.15 0.26 -13.75
C ALA A 213 14.80 -0.90 -14.50
N ALA A 214 14.10 -2.02 -14.62
CA ALA A 214 14.40 -3.06 -15.60
C ALA A 214 13.86 -2.58 -16.96
N VAL A 215 14.75 -2.31 -17.94
CA VAL A 215 14.40 -1.63 -19.19
C VAL A 215 14.59 -2.49 -20.43
N GLY A 216 15.16 -3.67 -20.28
CA GLY A 216 15.40 -4.57 -21.42
C GLY A 216 16.17 -5.82 -21.03
N VAL A 217 16.46 -6.63 -22.02
CA VAL A 217 17.28 -7.85 -21.94
C VAL A 217 18.44 -7.71 -22.90
N ASP A 218 19.65 -8.01 -22.44
CA ASP A 218 20.87 -8.04 -23.21
C ASP A 218 21.67 -9.29 -22.89
N ASP A 219 21.94 -10.12 -23.90
CA ASP A 219 22.68 -11.38 -23.79
C ASP A 219 22.27 -12.24 -22.56
N GLY A 220 20.97 -12.41 -22.36
CA GLY A 220 20.41 -13.20 -21.27
C GLY A 220 20.49 -12.55 -19.86
N GLY A 221 20.97 -11.32 -19.74
CA GLY A 221 20.91 -10.50 -18.54
C GLY A 221 19.83 -9.41 -18.65
N ILE A 222 19.40 -8.90 -17.52
CA ILE A 222 18.45 -7.78 -17.43
C ILE A 222 19.21 -6.46 -17.45
N VAL A 223 18.82 -5.54 -18.31
CA VAL A 223 19.37 -4.18 -18.31
C VAL A 223 18.65 -3.36 -17.25
N LEU A 224 19.36 -3.02 -16.19
CA LEU A 224 18.91 -2.13 -15.13
C LEU A 224 19.39 -0.71 -15.42
N ARG A 225 18.51 0.29 -15.32
CA ARG A 225 18.82 1.70 -15.53
C ARG A 225 18.47 2.53 -14.31
N ASP A 226 19.45 3.28 -13.81
CA ASP A 226 19.22 4.33 -12.84
C ASP A 226 18.40 5.47 -13.46
N GLN A 227 17.34 5.88 -12.81
CA GLN A 227 16.38 6.84 -13.38
C GLN A 227 16.86 8.30 -13.27
N ASP A 228 17.76 8.59 -12.34
CA ASP A 228 18.26 9.95 -12.13
C ASP A 228 19.50 10.21 -13.01
N SER A 229 20.47 9.29 -13.05
CA SER A 229 21.72 9.46 -13.82
C SER A 229 21.62 8.92 -15.25
N GLY A 230 20.67 8.01 -15.53
CA GLY A 230 20.60 7.27 -16.78
C GLY A 230 21.65 6.16 -16.92
N ALA A 231 22.51 5.94 -15.93
CA ALA A 231 23.50 4.87 -15.93
C ALA A 231 22.84 3.50 -16.05
N GLN A 232 23.49 2.56 -16.73
CA GLN A 232 22.96 1.23 -16.95
C GLN A 232 23.97 0.17 -16.50
N VAL A 233 23.42 -0.97 -16.05
CA VAL A 233 24.18 -2.16 -15.73
C VAL A 233 23.44 -3.40 -16.22
N ARG A 234 24.15 -4.36 -16.80
CA ARG A 234 23.64 -5.68 -17.13
C ARG A 234 23.66 -6.54 -15.87
N PHE A 235 22.50 -7.00 -15.42
CA PHE A 235 22.32 -7.77 -14.19
C PHE A 235 21.91 -9.21 -14.53
N VAL A 236 22.54 -10.19 -13.90
CA VAL A 236 22.27 -11.62 -14.14
C VAL A 236 21.59 -12.24 -12.93
N ALA A 237 20.51 -12.99 -13.16
CA ALA A 237 19.84 -13.75 -12.13
C ALA A 237 19.31 -15.08 -12.70
N SER A 238 19.27 -16.13 -11.88
CA SER A 238 18.71 -17.44 -12.27
C SER A 238 17.19 -17.39 -12.33
N VAL A 239 16.55 -16.61 -11.43
CA VAL A 239 15.11 -16.41 -11.38
C VAL A 239 14.80 -14.92 -11.34
N ILE A 240 13.90 -14.47 -12.18
CA ILE A 240 13.35 -13.12 -12.17
C ILE A 240 11.92 -13.20 -11.62
N VAL A 241 11.63 -12.42 -10.60
CA VAL A 241 10.29 -12.28 -10.05
C VAL A 241 9.70 -10.96 -10.50
N ASN A 242 8.73 -10.99 -11.41
CA ASN A 242 7.98 -9.82 -11.79
C ASN A 242 6.82 -9.60 -10.80
N ALA A 243 6.99 -8.68 -9.85
CA ALA A 243 6.02 -8.25 -8.86
C ALA A 243 5.61 -6.78 -9.06
N SER A 244 5.64 -6.28 -10.30
CA SER A 244 5.39 -4.88 -10.66
C SER A 244 3.90 -4.49 -10.65
N GLY A 245 3.01 -5.39 -10.17
CA GLY A 245 1.59 -5.11 -9.95
C GLY A 245 0.86 -4.76 -11.24
N PRO A 246 0.19 -3.60 -11.36
CA PRO A 246 -0.55 -3.27 -12.57
C PRO A 246 0.35 -3.08 -13.81
N TRP A 247 1.66 -2.93 -13.63
CA TRP A 247 2.66 -2.85 -14.71
C TRP A 247 3.27 -4.19 -15.11
N THR A 248 2.69 -5.34 -14.68
CA THR A 248 3.22 -6.67 -14.97
C THR A 248 3.44 -6.90 -16.47
N ASP A 249 2.48 -6.53 -17.33
CA ASP A 249 2.61 -6.70 -18.78
C ASP A 249 3.66 -5.75 -19.40
N VAL A 250 3.77 -4.52 -18.88
CA VAL A 250 4.81 -3.57 -19.30
C VAL A 250 6.20 -4.09 -18.94
N THR A 251 6.34 -4.68 -17.76
CA THR A 251 7.61 -5.29 -17.33
C THR A 251 7.93 -6.53 -18.17
N ASN A 252 6.95 -7.42 -18.41
CA ASN A 252 7.16 -8.59 -19.26
C ASN A 252 7.55 -8.20 -20.69
N LEU A 253 6.93 -7.15 -21.24
CA LEU A 253 7.35 -6.61 -22.54
C LEU A 253 8.81 -6.17 -22.54
N ALA A 254 9.28 -5.47 -21.49
CA ALA A 254 10.68 -5.09 -21.34
C ALA A 254 11.61 -6.32 -21.17
N LEU A 255 11.09 -7.41 -20.60
CA LEU A 255 11.78 -8.70 -20.48
C LEU A 255 11.72 -9.56 -21.75
N GLY A 256 11.14 -9.02 -22.84
CA GLY A 256 11.07 -9.70 -24.14
C GLY A 256 9.88 -10.63 -24.33
N ASP A 257 8.93 -10.69 -23.39
CA ASP A 257 7.74 -11.55 -23.43
C ASP A 257 6.46 -10.69 -23.33
N PRO A 258 5.83 -10.28 -24.46
CA PRO A 258 4.60 -9.50 -24.44
C PRO A 258 3.44 -10.35 -23.90
N THR A 259 2.89 -9.95 -22.77
CA THR A 259 1.76 -10.60 -22.10
C THR A 259 0.53 -9.67 -21.99
N GLN A 260 -0.63 -10.27 -21.70
CA GLN A 260 -1.89 -9.57 -21.41
C GLN A 260 -2.55 -10.17 -20.16
N TYR A 261 -1.81 -10.18 -19.07
CA TYR A 261 -2.28 -10.76 -17.81
C TYR A 261 -3.16 -9.79 -17.01
N MET A 262 -2.94 -8.48 -17.19
CA MET A 262 -3.55 -7.45 -16.35
C MET A 262 -4.73 -6.77 -17.04
N GLY A 263 -5.78 -6.49 -16.26
CA GLY A 263 -6.96 -5.74 -16.68
C GLY A 263 -7.32 -4.71 -15.61
N GLY A 264 -6.37 -3.82 -15.29
CA GLY A 264 -6.43 -2.94 -14.14
C GLY A 264 -7.58 -1.94 -14.15
N THR A 265 -8.15 -1.67 -12.97
CA THR A 265 -9.11 -0.60 -12.75
C THR A 265 -8.55 0.44 -11.79
N LYS A 266 -8.77 1.72 -12.13
CA LYS A 266 -8.39 2.86 -11.30
C LYS A 266 -9.41 3.07 -10.19
N GLY A 267 -8.93 3.26 -8.95
CA GLY A 267 -9.71 3.71 -7.82
C GLY A 267 -9.08 4.95 -7.21
N SER A 268 -9.90 5.99 -7.02
CA SER A 268 -9.49 7.26 -6.44
C SER A 268 -10.04 7.44 -5.03
N HIS A 269 -9.42 8.34 -4.28
CA HIS A 269 -9.82 8.71 -2.93
C HIS A 269 -9.56 10.21 -2.71
N ILE A 270 -10.37 10.80 -1.81
CA ILE A 270 -10.11 12.13 -1.26
C ILE A 270 -9.97 12.04 0.27
N VAL A 271 -9.17 12.91 0.83
CA VAL A 271 -8.99 13.07 2.27
C VAL A 271 -9.50 14.45 2.66
N LEU A 272 -10.40 14.47 3.64
CA LEU A 272 -11.10 15.68 4.08
C LEU A 272 -10.65 16.09 5.48
N ASP A 273 -10.34 17.37 5.65
CA ASP A 273 -10.25 18.03 6.95
C ASP A 273 -11.59 18.64 7.30
N HIS A 274 -12.48 17.86 7.91
CA HIS A 274 -13.84 18.27 8.19
C HIS A 274 -14.29 17.76 9.57
N PRO A 275 -14.18 18.54 10.66
CA PRO A 275 -14.43 18.09 12.03
C PRO A 275 -15.84 17.55 12.25
N ALA A 276 -16.88 18.16 11.65
CA ALA A 276 -18.25 17.71 11.78
C ALA A 276 -18.46 16.34 11.09
N LEU A 277 -17.88 16.12 9.91
CA LEU A 277 -17.92 14.82 9.23
C LEU A 277 -17.17 13.76 10.04
N LEU A 278 -15.99 14.10 10.55
CA LEU A 278 -15.21 13.22 11.42
C LEU A 278 -16.02 12.78 12.64
N ALA A 279 -16.70 13.71 13.32
CA ALA A 279 -17.57 13.41 14.44
C ALA A 279 -18.79 12.55 14.02
N ALA A 280 -19.39 12.83 12.87
CA ALA A 280 -20.56 12.11 12.35
C ALA A 280 -20.28 10.63 12.04
N THR A 281 -19.01 10.24 11.74
CA THR A 281 -18.63 8.83 11.57
C THR A 281 -18.76 8.03 12.88
N GLY A 282 -18.77 8.69 14.03
CA GLY A 282 -18.77 8.03 15.34
C GLY A 282 -17.53 7.15 15.58
N GLY A 283 -16.40 7.49 14.95
CA GLY A 283 -15.13 6.77 15.07
C GLY A 283 -15.09 5.44 14.30
N ARG A 284 -16.03 5.20 13.39
CA ARG A 284 -16.17 3.95 12.62
C ARG A 284 -16.18 4.21 11.12
N GLU A 285 -15.85 3.21 10.36
CA GLU A 285 -16.04 3.21 8.93
C GLU A 285 -17.52 3.04 8.57
N LEU A 286 -18.02 3.84 7.64
CA LEU A 286 -19.30 3.64 6.95
C LEU A 286 -18.98 3.00 5.59
N PHE A 287 -19.46 1.76 5.41
CA PHE A 287 -19.21 0.95 4.22
C PHE A 287 -20.55 0.59 3.58
N PHE A 288 -20.86 1.12 2.40
CA PHE A 288 -22.20 1.03 1.84
C PHE A 288 -22.20 0.96 0.32
N GLU A 289 -23.33 0.52 -0.22
CA GLU A 289 -23.62 0.53 -1.65
C GLU A 289 -24.26 1.88 -2.01
N HIS A 290 -23.61 2.62 -2.92
CA HIS A 290 -24.17 3.85 -3.46
C HIS A 290 -25.22 3.53 -4.55
N ARG A 291 -26.01 4.54 -4.99
CA ARG A 291 -27.12 4.40 -5.95
C ARG A 291 -26.73 3.74 -7.26
N ASP A 292 -25.47 3.87 -7.68
CA ASP A 292 -24.91 3.27 -8.90
C ASP A 292 -24.44 1.81 -8.71
N GLY A 293 -24.63 1.24 -7.50
CA GLY A 293 -24.26 -0.13 -7.16
C GLY A 293 -22.80 -0.31 -6.76
N ARG A 294 -22.00 0.76 -6.75
CA ARG A 294 -20.62 0.70 -6.26
C ARG A 294 -20.59 0.66 -4.74
N ILE A 295 -19.65 -0.11 -4.22
CA ILE A 295 -19.36 -0.09 -2.80
C ILE A 295 -18.32 0.97 -2.51
N VAL A 296 -18.63 1.80 -1.53
CA VAL A 296 -17.90 3.00 -1.15
C VAL A 296 -17.70 3.04 0.36
N LEU A 297 -16.73 3.84 0.78
CA LEU A 297 -16.36 3.96 2.17
C LEU A 297 -16.18 5.43 2.57
N ILE A 298 -16.53 5.70 3.83
CA ILE A 298 -16.19 6.94 4.54
C ILE A 298 -15.63 6.51 5.88
N TYR A 299 -14.35 6.80 6.16
CA TYR A 299 -13.85 6.40 7.46
C TYR A 299 -12.79 7.34 8.05
N PRO A 300 -12.77 7.48 9.39
CA PRO A 300 -11.83 8.35 10.09
C PRO A 300 -10.44 7.72 10.12
N LEU A 301 -9.43 8.46 9.67
CA LEU A 301 -8.04 8.05 9.67
C LEU A 301 -7.14 9.26 9.97
N LYS A 302 -6.28 9.15 11.01
CA LYS A 302 -5.30 10.19 11.39
C LYS A 302 -5.90 11.60 11.59
N GLY A 303 -7.11 11.66 12.19
CA GLY A 303 -7.81 12.93 12.42
C GLY A 303 -8.43 13.55 11.16
N ARG A 304 -8.45 12.82 10.05
CA ARG A 304 -9.07 13.18 8.78
C ARG A 304 -10.17 12.18 8.44
N VAL A 305 -10.91 12.47 7.38
CA VAL A 305 -11.90 11.53 6.84
C VAL A 305 -11.48 11.13 5.43
N LEU A 306 -11.23 9.84 5.24
CA LEU A 306 -10.99 9.22 3.93
C LEU A 306 -12.31 8.87 3.28
N VAL A 307 -12.51 9.30 2.03
CA VAL A 307 -13.68 8.97 1.21
C VAL A 307 -13.23 8.31 -0.08
N GLY A 308 -13.83 7.19 -0.43
CA GLY A 308 -13.52 6.40 -1.63
C GLY A 308 -14.55 5.27 -1.83
N THR A 309 -14.47 4.52 -2.86
CA THR A 309 -13.52 4.54 -3.96
C THR A 309 -14.27 4.42 -5.29
N THR A 310 -13.65 4.87 -6.34
CA THR A 310 -14.13 4.60 -7.71
C THR A 310 -13.62 3.24 -8.20
N ASP A 311 -14.14 2.76 -9.33
CA ASP A 311 -13.72 1.53 -9.99
C ASP A 311 -13.91 1.75 -11.50
N LEU A 312 -12.92 2.38 -12.15
CA LEU A 312 -12.95 2.82 -13.54
C LEU A 312 -11.89 2.06 -14.34
N GLU A 313 -12.24 1.60 -15.53
CA GLU A 313 -11.24 1.10 -16.47
C GLU A 313 -10.15 2.15 -16.71
N HIS A 314 -8.90 1.72 -16.81
CA HIS A 314 -7.77 2.63 -16.94
C HIS A 314 -6.71 2.08 -17.89
N ASP A 315 -6.32 2.89 -18.86
CA ASP A 315 -5.15 2.61 -19.69
C ASP A 315 -3.87 2.96 -18.91
N MET A 316 -2.95 2.01 -18.74
CA MET A 316 -1.70 2.20 -17.99
C MET A 316 -0.75 3.23 -18.63
N ARG A 317 -1.06 3.73 -19.84
CA ARG A 317 -0.35 4.84 -20.51
C ARG A 317 -0.81 6.21 -20.03
N ASP A 318 -2.03 6.29 -19.48
CA ASP A 318 -2.59 7.54 -18.98
C ASP A 318 -2.10 7.87 -17.57
N PRO A 319 -2.11 9.17 -17.18
CA PRO A 319 -1.80 9.58 -15.81
C PRO A 319 -2.79 9.01 -14.79
N ILE A 320 -2.26 8.46 -13.69
CA ILE A 320 -3.08 7.92 -12.59
C ILE A 320 -3.42 9.05 -11.62
N VAL A 321 -4.52 9.76 -11.88
CA VAL A 321 -4.96 10.93 -11.10
C VAL A 321 -6.41 10.80 -10.65
N CYS A 322 -6.75 11.46 -9.54
CA CYS A 322 -8.13 11.64 -9.09
C CYS A 322 -8.75 12.82 -9.86
N THR A 323 -9.70 12.54 -10.77
CA THR A 323 -10.32 13.55 -11.64
C THR A 323 -11.35 14.38 -10.89
N GLU A 324 -11.71 15.57 -11.44
CA GLU A 324 -12.76 16.42 -10.87
C GLU A 324 -14.12 15.71 -10.81
N ALA A 325 -14.45 14.91 -11.83
CA ALA A 325 -15.67 14.11 -11.84
C ALA A 325 -15.70 13.07 -10.70
N GLU A 326 -14.55 12.51 -10.34
CA GLU A 326 -14.45 11.62 -9.17
C GLU A 326 -14.60 12.37 -7.86
N VAL A 327 -14.10 13.60 -7.78
CA VAL A 327 -14.31 14.48 -6.61
C VAL A 327 -15.80 14.79 -6.43
N ASP A 328 -16.49 15.19 -7.49
CA ASP A 328 -17.95 15.44 -7.46
C ASP A 328 -18.72 14.20 -7.00
N TYR A 329 -18.35 13.03 -7.50
CA TYR A 329 -18.91 11.76 -7.09
C TYR A 329 -18.72 11.51 -5.57
N PHE A 330 -17.54 11.80 -5.01
CA PHE A 330 -17.28 11.62 -3.57
C PHE A 330 -18.08 12.59 -2.70
N LEU A 331 -18.27 13.83 -3.14
CA LEU A 331 -19.08 14.80 -2.41
C LEU A 331 -20.57 14.40 -2.42
N ASP A 332 -21.11 13.93 -3.57
CA ASP A 332 -22.48 13.39 -3.64
C ASP A 332 -22.66 12.15 -2.73
N LEU A 333 -21.66 11.28 -2.69
CA LEU A 333 -21.65 10.09 -1.85
C LEU A 333 -21.75 10.42 -0.35
N VAL A 334 -21.05 11.45 0.14
CA VAL A 334 -21.15 11.91 1.52
C VAL A 334 -22.56 12.46 1.77
N GLY A 335 -23.08 13.31 0.86
CA GLY A 335 -24.45 13.86 0.95
C GLY A 335 -25.54 12.80 0.90
N TYR A 336 -25.32 11.67 0.22
CA TYR A 336 -26.26 10.55 0.20
C TYR A 336 -26.41 9.86 1.55
N VAL A 337 -25.30 9.57 2.23
CA VAL A 337 -25.33 8.77 3.47
C VAL A 337 -25.43 9.63 4.72
N LEU A 338 -24.92 10.87 4.69
CA LEU A 338 -24.91 11.84 5.80
C LEU A 338 -25.48 13.20 5.33
N PRO A 339 -26.75 13.28 4.97
CA PRO A 339 -27.35 14.45 4.30
C PRO A 339 -27.32 15.74 5.10
N ASP A 340 -27.19 15.64 6.43
CA ASP A 340 -27.14 16.80 7.33
C ASP A 340 -25.72 17.42 7.43
N ILE A 341 -24.72 16.79 6.80
CA ILE A 341 -23.33 17.23 6.82
C ILE A 341 -22.96 17.82 5.46
N ALA A 342 -22.92 19.15 5.39
CA ALA A 342 -22.51 19.85 4.17
C ALA A 342 -20.98 19.78 4.03
N VAL A 343 -20.51 19.18 2.94
CA VAL A 343 -19.08 19.05 2.61
C VAL A 343 -18.86 19.68 1.25
N ASP A 344 -17.80 20.45 1.12
CA ASP A 344 -17.39 21.07 -0.13
C ASP A 344 -15.90 20.82 -0.45
N ARG A 345 -15.46 21.30 -1.60
CA ARG A 345 -14.09 21.10 -2.11
C ARG A 345 -13.02 21.74 -1.23
N SER A 346 -13.34 22.80 -0.46
CA SER A 346 -12.38 23.50 0.40
C SER A 346 -11.89 22.61 1.55
N SER A 347 -12.65 21.57 1.90
CA SER A 347 -12.29 20.59 2.92
C SER A 347 -11.28 19.53 2.43
N ILE A 348 -11.02 19.45 1.12
CA ILE A 348 -10.10 18.45 0.55
C ILE A 348 -8.66 18.87 0.84
N VAL A 349 -7.93 18.04 1.57
CA VAL A 349 -6.53 18.27 1.90
C VAL A 349 -5.57 17.37 1.14
N TYR A 350 -6.04 16.28 0.59
CA TYR A 350 -5.25 15.36 -0.23
C TYR A 350 -6.14 14.56 -1.18
N ARG A 351 -5.60 14.23 -2.36
CA ARG A 351 -6.22 13.37 -3.37
C ARG A 351 -5.20 12.35 -3.82
N PHE A 352 -5.65 11.13 -4.03
CA PHE A 352 -4.79 10.10 -4.61
C PHE A 352 -5.59 9.08 -5.39
N ALA A 353 -4.91 8.39 -6.29
CA ALA A 353 -5.46 7.32 -7.09
C ALA A 353 -4.47 6.16 -7.20
N GLY A 354 -4.98 4.98 -7.49
CA GLY A 354 -4.17 3.81 -7.76
C GLY A 354 -4.88 2.85 -8.71
N VAL A 355 -4.10 2.11 -9.50
CA VAL A 355 -4.64 1.07 -10.38
C VAL A 355 -4.52 -0.27 -9.67
N ARG A 356 -5.64 -0.98 -9.56
CA ARG A 356 -5.67 -2.30 -8.92
C ARG A 356 -5.03 -3.34 -9.83
N PRO A 357 -4.13 -4.20 -9.32
CA PRO A 357 -3.54 -5.26 -10.10
C PRO A 357 -4.53 -6.43 -10.27
N LEU A 358 -5.60 -6.21 -11.03
CA LEU A 358 -6.58 -7.25 -11.33
C LEU A 358 -6.15 -8.07 -12.53
N PRO A 359 -6.40 -9.40 -12.53
CA PRO A 359 -6.25 -10.22 -13.73
C PRO A 359 -7.14 -9.69 -14.87
N GLY A 360 -6.69 -9.86 -16.10
CA GLY A 360 -7.50 -9.56 -17.29
C GLY A 360 -8.82 -10.34 -17.26
N HIS A 361 -9.93 -9.70 -17.59
CA HIS A 361 -11.27 -10.23 -17.34
C HIS A 361 -12.22 -10.15 -18.54
N GLY A 362 -11.73 -9.73 -19.71
CA GLY A 362 -12.54 -9.61 -20.91
C GLY A 362 -13.80 -8.74 -20.70
N GLU A 363 -14.97 -9.27 -21.01
CA GLU A 363 -16.27 -8.55 -20.88
C GLU A 363 -16.87 -8.56 -19.44
N LEU A 364 -16.22 -9.19 -18.45
CA LEU A 364 -16.74 -9.23 -17.08
C LEU A 364 -16.62 -7.86 -16.42
N ALA A 365 -17.71 -7.41 -15.78
CA ALA A 365 -17.66 -6.17 -14.99
C ALA A 365 -16.64 -6.29 -13.84
N PRO A 366 -15.87 -5.24 -13.52
CA PRO A 366 -14.77 -5.27 -12.54
C PRO A 366 -15.12 -5.83 -11.16
N GLY A 367 -16.38 -5.64 -10.72
CA GLY A 367 -16.89 -6.15 -9.44
C GLY A 367 -17.00 -7.69 -9.33
N PHE A 368 -16.98 -8.41 -10.46
CA PHE A 368 -17.11 -9.87 -10.54
C PHE A 368 -15.80 -10.58 -10.86
N VAL A 369 -14.72 -9.84 -11.10
CA VAL A 369 -13.39 -10.41 -11.34
C VAL A 369 -12.87 -11.04 -10.07
N SER A 370 -12.41 -12.29 -10.17
CA SER A 370 -11.75 -12.96 -9.03
C SER A 370 -10.57 -12.12 -8.54
N ARG A 371 -10.51 -11.93 -7.23
CA ARG A 371 -9.44 -11.19 -6.55
C ARG A 371 -8.32 -12.11 -6.07
N ASP A 372 -8.33 -13.37 -6.50
CA ASP A 372 -7.26 -14.32 -6.24
C ASP A 372 -6.03 -13.99 -7.08
N TYR A 373 -4.85 -14.29 -6.55
CA TYR A 373 -3.61 -14.14 -7.31
C TYR A 373 -3.22 -15.44 -7.99
N ARG A 374 -2.44 -15.34 -9.05
CA ARG A 374 -1.80 -16.48 -9.71
C ARG A 374 -0.35 -16.14 -10.05
N ILE A 375 0.45 -17.18 -10.22
CA ILE A 375 1.86 -17.10 -10.59
C ILE A 375 2.00 -17.72 -11.97
N GLU A 376 2.43 -16.90 -12.94
CA GLU A 376 2.71 -17.35 -14.30
C GLU A 376 4.23 -17.53 -14.45
N SER A 377 4.65 -18.59 -15.16
CA SER A 377 6.05 -18.92 -15.37
C SER A 377 6.38 -18.97 -16.84
N ALA A 378 7.46 -18.28 -17.24
CA ALA A 378 7.96 -18.26 -18.61
C ALA A 378 9.50 -18.27 -18.61
N PRO A 379 10.16 -18.79 -19.66
CA PRO A 379 11.60 -18.62 -19.82
C PRO A 379 11.92 -17.17 -20.16
N LEU A 380 13.07 -16.65 -19.70
CA LEU A 380 13.56 -15.34 -20.13
C LEU A 380 13.94 -15.42 -21.62
N VAL A 381 13.27 -14.60 -22.45
CA VAL A 381 13.52 -14.57 -23.90
C VAL A 381 14.85 -13.86 -24.18
N ARG A 382 15.79 -14.56 -24.82
CA ARG A 382 17.06 -13.94 -25.27
C ARG A 382 16.78 -13.02 -26.46
N SER A 383 17.29 -11.80 -26.43
CA SER A 383 17.28 -10.93 -27.60
C SER A 383 18.04 -11.59 -28.75
N SER A 384 17.38 -11.77 -29.89
CA SER A 384 17.98 -12.32 -31.10
C SER A 384 18.82 -11.30 -31.87
N ALA A 385 19.00 -10.08 -31.36
CA ALA A 385 19.82 -9.05 -31.98
C ALA A 385 21.30 -9.42 -31.85
N GLY A 386 21.84 -10.25 -32.76
CA GLY A 386 23.22 -10.67 -32.79
C GLY A 386 23.46 -12.15 -33.14
N ARG A 387 22.40 -12.94 -33.33
CA ARG A 387 22.57 -14.30 -33.84
C ARG A 387 22.89 -14.28 -35.35
N GLU A 388 24.07 -14.82 -35.72
CA GLU A 388 24.30 -15.24 -37.09
C GLU A 388 23.26 -16.31 -37.46
N ALA A 389 22.63 -16.14 -38.62
CA ALA A 389 21.69 -17.10 -39.14
C ALA A 389 22.40 -18.46 -39.38
N GLY A 390 22.15 -19.45 -38.55
CA GLY A 390 22.69 -20.80 -38.70
C GLY A 390 23.25 -21.49 -37.45
N ALA A 391 23.25 -20.84 -36.28
CA ALA A 391 23.66 -21.51 -35.04
C ALA A 391 22.52 -22.35 -34.46
N GLU A 392 22.70 -23.67 -34.44
CA GLU A 392 21.86 -24.61 -33.71
C GLU A 392 21.80 -24.22 -32.21
N PRO A 393 20.65 -24.45 -31.53
CA PRO A 393 20.56 -24.17 -30.09
C PRO A 393 21.47 -25.15 -29.33
N GLY A 394 22.58 -24.67 -28.82
CA GLY A 394 23.37 -25.44 -27.88
C GLY A 394 22.57 -25.75 -26.62
N GLU A 395 22.46 -27.01 -26.23
CA GLU A 395 21.63 -27.55 -25.15
C GLU A 395 22.01 -27.12 -23.73
N ASP A 396 22.99 -26.23 -23.50
CA ASP A 396 23.65 -26.08 -22.20
C ASP A 396 23.74 -24.64 -21.63
N GLN A 397 22.77 -23.78 -21.89
CA GLN A 397 22.64 -22.56 -21.08
C GLN A 397 21.22 -22.45 -20.55
N ALA A 398 21.06 -22.85 -19.28
CA ALA A 398 19.81 -22.66 -18.55
C ALA A 398 19.36 -21.18 -18.67
N SER A 399 18.30 -20.94 -19.46
CA SER A 399 17.71 -19.61 -19.55
C SER A 399 17.08 -19.31 -18.19
N ALA A 400 17.26 -18.09 -17.69
CA ALA A 400 16.60 -17.65 -16.47
C ALA A 400 15.07 -17.82 -16.58
N THR A 401 14.41 -18.09 -15.46
CA THR A 401 12.95 -18.22 -15.41
C THR A 401 12.33 -16.92 -14.87
N VAL A 402 11.32 -16.40 -15.56
CA VAL A 402 10.50 -15.28 -15.11
C VAL A 402 9.24 -15.81 -14.43
N LEU A 403 9.02 -15.44 -13.18
CA LEU A 403 7.79 -15.67 -12.42
C LEU A 403 7.02 -14.36 -12.31
N SER A 404 5.86 -14.27 -12.96
CA SER A 404 5.01 -13.08 -12.92
C SER A 404 3.87 -13.26 -11.92
N LEU A 405 3.79 -12.39 -10.92
CA LEU A 405 2.68 -12.33 -9.98
C LEU A 405 1.53 -11.53 -10.59
N VAL A 406 0.45 -12.20 -10.91
CA VAL A 406 -0.77 -11.60 -11.46
C VAL A 406 -1.81 -11.47 -10.35
N GLY A 407 -2.16 -10.24 -9.98
CA GLY A 407 -3.03 -9.97 -8.83
C GLY A 407 -2.26 -9.61 -7.56
N GLY A 408 -2.88 -9.88 -6.41
CA GLY A 408 -2.31 -9.60 -5.08
C GLY A 408 -3.04 -8.48 -4.34
N LYS A 409 -2.97 -8.50 -3.00
CA LYS A 409 -3.69 -7.59 -2.09
C LYS A 409 -2.86 -7.30 -0.86
N TRP A 410 -3.14 -6.14 -0.24
CA TRP A 410 -2.61 -5.82 1.10
C TRP A 410 -2.95 -6.88 2.16
N THR A 411 -4.14 -7.43 2.13
CA THR A 411 -4.57 -8.41 3.15
C THR A 411 -3.74 -9.68 3.11
N THR A 412 -3.41 -10.18 1.91
CA THR A 412 -2.78 -11.50 1.72
C THR A 412 -1.32 -11.42 1.27
N PHE A 413 -0.70 -10.24 1.30
CA PHE A 413 0.65 -10.04 0.75
C PHE A 413 1.69 -11.01 1.33
N ARG A 414 1.60 -11.32 2.64
CA ARG A 414 2.51 -12.25 3.28
C ARG A 414 2.37 -13.68 2.72
N ALA A 415 1.12 -14.18 2.63
CA ALA A 415 0.85 -15.52 2.11
C ALA A 415 1.19 -15.63 0.62
N SER A 416 0.86 -14.59 -0.18
CA SER A 416 1.22 -14.52 -1.60
C SER A 416 2.74 -14.54 -1.80
N ALA A 417 3.48 -13.80 -0.98
CA ALA A 417 4.94 -13.75 -1.03
C ALA A 417 5.57 -15.10 -0.60
N GLU A 418 5.03 -15.74 0.43
CA GLU A 418 5.48 -17.08 0.86
C GLU A 418 5.28 -18.12 -0.24
N ASN A 419 4.13 -18.12 -0.91
CA ASN A 419 3.85 -19.00 -2.04
C ASN A 419 4.80 -18.70 -3.23
N LEU A 420 5.00 -17.43 -3.57
CA LEU A 420 5.93 -17.05 -4.65
C LEU A 420 7.37 -17.43 -4.32
N ALA A 421 7.80 -17.26 -3.07
CA ALA A 421 9.11 -17.69 -2.60
C ALA A 421 9.26 -19.24 -2.63
N ASP A 422 8.20 -20.00 -2.37
CA ASP A 422 8.22 -21.46 -2.52
C ASP A 422 8.46 -21.90 -3.97
N HIS A 423 7.84 -21.22 -4.95
CA HIS A 423 8.12 -21.46 -6.37
C HIS A 423 9.58 -21.16 -6.72
N VAL A 424 10.11 -20.04 -6.23
CA VAL A 424 11.52 -19.66 -6.42
C VAL A 424 12.45 -20.72 -5.81
N LEU A 425 12.20 -21.13 -4.56
CA LEU A 425 13.01 -22.14 -3.88
C LEU A 425 12.98 -23.48 -4.61
N GLY A 426 11.82 -23.85 -5.17
CA GLY A 426 11.69 -25.05 -6.03
C GLY A 426 12.58 -24.97 -7.27
N LEU A 427 12.59 -23.83 -7.98
CA LEU A 427 13.46 -23.61 -9.14
C LEU A 427 14.95 -23.64 -8.78
N LEU A 428 15.31 -23.12 -7.59
CA LEU A 428 16.69 -23.14 -7.08
C LEU A 428 17.08 -24.47 -6.42
N ALA A 429 16.19 -25.46 -6.38
CA ALA A 429 16.36 -26.74 -5.67
C ALA A 429 16.81 -26.55 -4.19
N ARG A 430 16.24 -25.54 -3.51
CA ARG A 430 16.54 -25.22 -2.10
C ARG A 430 15.33 -25.49 -1.21
N PRO A 431 15.51 -26.15 -0.06
CA PRO A 431 14.42 -26.35 0.90
C PRO A 431 14.11 -25.03 1.62
N ARG A 432 12.82 -24.80 1.97
CA ARG A 432 12.41 -23.72 2.86
C ARG A 432 12.97 -23.92 4.26
N ARG A 433 13.57 -22.89 4.84
CA ARG A 433 14.13 -22.90 6.21
C ARG A 433 13.10 -22.54 7.27
N SER A 434 12.25 -21.55 6.98
CA SER A 434 11.26 -21.03 7.93
C SER A 434 10.09 -20.37 7.22
N SER A 435 8.91 -20.35 7.88
CA SER A 435 7.75 -19.58 7.42
C SER A 435 7.83 -18.14 7.95
N THR A 436 7.31 -17.19 7.17
CA THR A 436 7.11 -15.81 7.61
C THR A 436 5.86 -15.63 8.49
N ARG A 437 5.05 -16.67 8.64
CA ARG A 437 3.83 -16.64 9.47
C ARG A 437 4.17 -16.34 10.93
N GLY A 438 3.55 -15.29 11.48
CA GLY A 438 3.76 -14.88 12.86
C GLY A 438 5.08 -14.16 13.13
N VAL A 439 5.92 -13.95 12.12
CA VAL A 439 7.16 -13.19 12.25
C VAL A 439 6.82 -11.70 12.29
N PRO A 440 7.14 -10.99 13.40
CA PRO A 440 6.87 -9.55 13.50
C PRO A 440 7.52 -8.73 12.38
N ILE A 441 6.87 -7.64 11.99
CA ILE A 441 7.37 -6.69 11.00
C ILE A 441 7.87 -5.45 11.73
N GLY A 442 9.13 -5.09 11.50
CA GLY A 442 9.74 -3.88 12.05
C GLY A 442 9.49 -3.69 13.54
N GLY A 443 8.95 -2.56 13.91
CA GLY A 443 8.58 -2.18 15.28
C GLY A 443 7.45 -3.00 15.91
N GLY A 444 6.89 -3.99 15.21
CA GLY A 444 5.98 -4.99 15.78
C GLY A 444 6.68 -6.00 16.69
N ARG A 445 8.01 -6.14 16.60
CA ARG A 445 8.80 -7.03 17.42
C ARG A 445 8.82 -6.55 18.88
N GLY A 446 8.22 -7.34 19.79
CA GLY A 446 8.12 -6.97 21.20
C GLY A 446 7.22 -5.75 21.47
N TYR A 447 6.32 -5.40 20.54
CA TYR A 447 5.42 -4.26 20.72
C TYR A 447 4.54 -4.41 21.96
N PRO A 448 4.46 -3.38 22.82
CA PRO A 448 3.69 -3.42 24.06
C PRO A 448 2.18 -3.35 23.78
N THR A 449 1.50 -4.50 23.84
CA THR A 449 0.05 -4.62 23.51
C THR A 449 -0.88 -4.33 24.70
N THR A 450 -0.36 -4.14 25.91
CA THR A 450 -1.15 -3.77 27.09
C THR A 450 -0.71 -2.41 27.62
N GLU A 451 -1.62 -1.68 28.26
CA GLU A 451 -1.34 -0.36 28.84
C GLU A 451 -0.15 -0.40 29.83
N ARG A 452 -0.09 -1.45 30.66
CA ARG A 452 1.02 -1.66 31.61
C ARG A 452 2.36 -1.87 30.88
N ALA A 453 2.38 -2.64 29.80
CA ALA A 453 3.58 -2.86 29.01
C ALA A 453 4.00 -1.59 28.27
N ARG A 454 3.01 -0.82 27.74
CA ARG A 454 3.24 0.46 27.08
C ARG A 454 3.89 1.47 28.03
N ARG A 455 3.35 1.62 29.24
CA ARG A 455 3.96 2.50 30.27
C ARG A 455 5.38 2.09 30.58
N ARG A 456 5.64 0.80 30.82
CA ARG A 456 7.00 0.30 31.09
C ARG A 456 7.96 0.60 29.95
N TRP A 457 7.53 0.44 28.71
CA TRP A 457 8.36 0.75 27.55
C TRP A 457 8.66 2.25 27.48
N MET A 458 7.66 3.10 27.68
CA MET A 458 7.83 4.55 27.70
C MET A 458 8.72 5.01 28.85
N ASP A 459 8.54 4.44 30.04
CA ASP A 459 9.37 4.78 31.22
C ASP A 459 10.83 4.41 31.02
N ALA A 460 11.13 3.35 30.28
CA ALA A 460 12.50 2.97 29.93
C ALA A 460 13.22 4.00 29.04
N HIS A 461 12.49 4.92 28.40
CA HIS A 461 13.03 5.96 27.51
C HIS A 461 12.78 7.39 28.03
N ARG A 462 12.23 7.54 29.24
CA ARG A 462 11.82 8.83 29.82
C ARG A 462 12.98 9.81 30.08
N ASP A 463 14.17 9.28 30.34
CA ASP A 463 15.35 10.08 30.60
C ASP A 463 15.97 10.65 29.33
N ALA A 464 15.59 10.10 28.15
CA ALA A 464 16.05 10.54 26.84
C ALA A 464 15.20 11.68 26.27
N LEU A 465 13.86 11.57 26.40
CA LEU A 465 12.90 12.51 25.80
C LEU A 465 11.66 12.66 26.70
N PRO A 466 10.90 13.77 26.58
CA PRO A 466 9.59 13.92 27.24
C PRO A 466 8.65 12.76 26.88
N LEU A 467 7.91 12.24 27.87
CA LEU A 467 7.04 11.07 27.72
C LEU A 467 6.03 11.21 26.56
N ALA A 468 5.48 12.41 26.32
CA ALA A 468 4.58 12.67 25.19
C ALA A 468 5.28 12.42 23.84
N ARG A 469 6.55 12.82 23.71
CA ARG A 469 7.36 12.59 22.52
C ARG A 469 7.67 11.09 22.34
N VAL A 470 8.06 10.42 23.43
CA VAL A 470 8.29 8.96 23.44
C VAL A 470 7.03 8.22 23.00
N ALA A 471 5.85 8.62 23.48
CA ALA A 471 4.57 8.04 23.07
C ALA A 471 4.30 8.23 21.56
N THR A 472 4.52 9.43 21.04
CA THR A 472 4.37 9.74 19.60
C THR A 472 5.28 8.86 18.74
N LEU A 473 6.55 8.71 19.12
CA LEU A 473 7.52 7.89 18.40
C LEU A 473 7.16 6.39 18.47
N LEU A 474 6.70 5.90 19.63
CA LEU A 474 6.22 4.52 19.77
C LEU A 474 4.99 4.25 18.87
N ASP A 475 4.06 5.19 18.79
CA ASP A 475 2.87 5.06 17.94
C ASP A 475 3.21 5.09 16.44
N ARG A 476 4.27 5.83 16.06
CA ARG A 476 4.72 6.03 14.68
C ARG A 476 5.59 4.88 14.18
N TYR A 477 6.51 4.39 15.02
CA TYR A 477 7.56 3.44 14.64
C TYR A 477 7.50 2.08 15.36
N GLY A 478 6.56 1.91 16.29
CA GLY A 478 6.59 0.73 17.16
C GLY A 478 7.87 0.68 18.01
N THR A 479 8.41 -0.49 18.27
CA THR A 479 9.63 -0.63 19.09
C THR A 479 10.91 -0.15 18.37
N THR A 480 10.92 0.00 17.04
CA THR A 480 12.04 0.64 16.33
C THR A 480 12.16 2.14 16.65
N ALA A 481 11.17 2.73 17.33
CA ALA A 481 11.29 4.06 17.93
C ALA A 481 12.53 4.21 18.82
N ALA A 482 13.05 3.13 19.40
CA ALA A 482 14.30 3.17 20.16
C ALA A 482 15.51 3.64 19.31
N GLU A 483 15.56 3.27 18.01
CA GLU A 483 16.61 3.72 17.10
C GLU A 483 16.46 5.24 16.80
N VAL A 484 15.23 5.70 16.65
CA VAL A 484 14.91 7.12 16.40
C VAL A 484 15.24 7.96 17.64
N ILE A 485 14.86 7.48 18.84
CA ILE A 485 15.19 8.12 20.12
C ILE A 485 16.70 8.24 20.28
N ALA A 486 17.44 7.17 19.98
CA ALA A 486 18.91 7.19 20.03
C ALA A 486 19.52 8.21 19.04
N ALA A 487 18.95 8.32 17.85
CA ALA A 487 19.39 9.32 16.85
C ALA A 487 19.10 10.76 17.30
N ILE A 488 17.95 11.00 17.92
CA ILE A 488 17.57 12.31 18.49
C ILE A 488 18.50 12.69 19.63
N THR A 489 18.75 11.78 20.57
CA THR A 489 19.60 12.07 21.74
C THR A 489 21.08 12.20 21.40
N ALA A 490 21.54 11.61 20.31
CA ALA A 490 22.91 11.74 19.83
C ALA A 490 23.18 13.03 19.03
N ASP A 491 22.14 13.77 18.64
CA ASP A 491 22.25 15.02 17.87
C ASP A 491 22.05 16.23 18.79
N PRO A 492 23.13 16.95 19.20
CA PRO A 492 23.02 18.09 20.11
C PRO A 492 22.29 19.29 19.49
N ASP A 493 22.16 19.33 18.16
CA ASP A 493 21.48 20.37 17.40
C ASP A 493 20.03 19.99 17.04
N ASP A 494 19.51 18.89 17.63
CA ASP A 494 18.13 18.50 17.37
C ASP A 494 17.13 19.54 17.87
N ARG A 495 16.17 19.87 17.01
CA ARG A 495 15.07 20.78 17.34
C ARG A 495 13.79 20.35 16.64
N PRO A 496 12.62 20.58 17.25
CA PRO A 496 11.35 20.46 16.55
C PRO A 496 11.31 21.38 15.31
N LEU A 497 10.66 20.93 14.26
CA LEU A 497 10.39 21.78 13.11
C LEU A 497 9.34 22.83 13.50
N ARG A 498 9.52 24.04 13.00
CA ARG A 498 8.61 25.17 13.28
C ARG A 498 7.23 24.96 12.66
N THR A 499 7.19 24.44 11.42
CA THR A 499 5.95 24.18 10.68
C THR A 499 5.33 22.81 11.02
N LEU A 500 6.13 21.90 11.56
CA LEU A 500 5.76 20.51 11.84
C LEU A 500 6.30 20.08 13.22
N PRO A 501 5.79 20.64 14.34
CA PRO A 501 6.38 20.48 15.68
C PRO A 501 6.38 19.02 16.20
N ASP A 502 5.57 18.14 15.59
CA ASP A 502 5.56 16.70 15.88
C ASP A 502 6.75 15.95 15.26
N PHE A 503 7.60 16.63 14.49
CA PHE A 503 8.83 16.10 13.92
C PHE A 503 10.03 16.92 14.38
N SER A 504 11.20 16.28 14.44
CA SER A 504 12.46 16.99 14.72
C SER A 504 13.48 16.78 13.60
N THR A 505 14.51 17.63 13.58
CA THR A 505 15.55 17.59 12.55
C THR A 505 16.31 16.25 12.55
N ALA A 506 16.66 15.73 13.75
CA ALA A 506 17.35 14.45 13.88
C ALA A 506 16.48 13.26 13.49
N GLU A 507 15.17 13.29 13.81
CA GLU A 507 14.23 12.27 13.34
C GLU A 507 14.22 12.19 11.82
N LEU A 508 14.04 13.32 11.12
CA LEU A 508 14.01 13.34 9.64
C LEU A 508 15.36 12.93 9.03
N ARG A 509 16.47 13.34 9.63
CA ARG A 509 17.81 12.89 9.23
C ARG A 509 17.98 11.38 9.39
N HIS A 510 17.45 10.80 10.47
CA HIS A 510 17.45 9.35 10.66
C HIS A 510 16.67 8.64 9.55
N LEU A 511 15.45 9.09 9.24
CA LEU A 511 14.67 8.53 8.12
C LEU A 511 15.45 8.63 6.80
N ALA A 512 16.05 9.79 6.52
CA ALA A 512 16.81 10.01 5.29
C ALA A 512 18.03 9.10 5.15
N ARG A 513 18.66 8.68 6.29
CA ARG A 513 19.80 7.75 6.29
C ARG A 513 19.38 6.29 6.21
N ALA A 514 18.31 5.93 6.91
CA ALA A 514 17.96 4.54 7.21
C ALA A 514 16.91 3.95 6.26
N GLU A 515 16.22 4.75 5.44
CA GLU A 515 15.02 4.30 4.74
C GLU A 515 15.05 4.56 3.24
N CYS A 516 16.24 4.46 2.62
CA CYS A 516 16.42 4.56 1.16
C CYS A 516 15.81 5.83 0.54
N VAL A 517 15.88 6.94 1.25
CA VAL A 517 15.38 8.23 0.77
C VAL A 517 16.34 8.77 -0.29
N VAL A 518 15.83 9.09 -1.48
CA VAL A 518 16.56 9.72 -2.59
C VAL A 518 16.10 11.15 -2.78
N HIS A 519 14.80 11.37 -2.83
CA HIS A 519 14.17 12.66 -3.04
C HIS A 519 13.37 13.12 -1.82
N LEU A 520 13.01 14.41 -1.79
CA LEU A 520 12.22 14.99 -0.70
C LEU A 520 10.81 14.41 -0.64
N ASP A 521 10.21 14.13 -1.80
CA ASP A 521 8.87 13.53 -1.90
C ASP A 521 8.80 12.13 -1.28
N ASP A 522 9.92 11.41 -1.16
CA ASP A 522 9.97 10.13 -0.44
C ASP A 522 9.62 10.32 1.05
N ILE A 523 10.13 11.38 1.67
CA ILE A 523 9.81 11.73 3.06
C ILE A 523 8.34 12.14 3.18
N LEU A 524 7.90 13.08 2.35
CA LEU A 524 6.60 13.73 2.50
C LEU A 524 5.42 12.80 2.19
N LEU A 525 5.60 11.89 1.23
CA LEU A 525 4.56 10.98 0.76
C LEU A 525 4.61 9.60 1.43
N ARG A 526 5.83 9.06 1.76
CA ARG A 526 5.97 7.64 2.06
C ARG A 526 6.74 7.30 3.34
N ARG A 527 7.61 8.18 3.84
CA ARG A 527 8.26 7.97 5.15
C ARG A 527 7.50 8.64 6.29
N THR A 528 6.60 9.56 5.94
CA THR A 528 5.68 10.22 6.86
C THR A 528 4.26 10.21 6.28
N SER A 529 3.28 10.60 7.07
CA SER A 529 1.90 10.80 6.60
C SER A 529 1.57 12.28 6.33
N LEU A 530 2.60 13.13 6.10
CA LEU A 530 2.42 14.58 5.98
C LEU A 530 1.52 14.97 4.81
N ALA A 531 1.69 14.35 3.64
CA ALA A 531 0.82 14.58 2.50
C ALA A 531 -0.62 14.14 2.80
N PHE A 532 -0.80 12.95 3.35
CA PHE A 532 -2.12 12.40 3.67
C PHE A 532 -2.93 13.31 4.60
N ILE A 533 -2.30 13.90 5.63
CA ILE A 533 -3.00 14.79 6.57
C ILE A 533 -3.10 16.24 6.10
N GLY A 534 -2.60 16.57 4.89
CA GLY A 534 -2.62 17.92 4.33
C GLY A 534 -1.63 18.87 4.98
N ALA A 535 -0.54 18.35 5.56
CA ALA A 535 0.47 19.16 6.26
C ALA A 535 1.62 19.63 5.35
N VAL A 536 1.59 19.30 4.06
CA VAL A 536 2.63 19.70 3.09
C VAL A 536 2.25 21.06 2.47
N THR A 537 3.03 22.07 2.81
CA THR A 537 3.00 23.41 2.22
C THR A 537 4.38 23.72 1.64
N ALA A 538 4.51 24.80 0.87
CA ALA A 538 5.81 25.25 0.38
C ALA A 538 6.81 25.50 1.54
N GLU A 539 6.31 26.04 2.66
CA GLU A 539 7.11 26.33 3.84
C GLU A 539 7.54 25.06 4.58
N SER A 540 6.61 24.11 4.84
CA SER A 540 6.93 22.87 5.52
C SER A 540 7.85 21.96 4.66
N ALA A 541 7.64 21.91 3.35
CA ALA A 541 8.50 21.17 2.44
C ALA A 541 9.93 21.75 2.41
N ALA A 542 10.07 23.09 2.39
CA ALA A 542 11.37 23.74 2.44
C ALA A 542 12.10 23.48 3.77
N GLU A 543 11.38 23.49 4.90
CA GLU A 543 11.95 23.21 6.23
C GLU A 543 12.40 21.74 6.34
N VAL A 544 11.62 20.79 5.81
CA VAL A 544 12.03 19.38 5.75
C VAL A 544 13.26 19.21 4.84
N ALA A 545 13.30 19.87 3.67
CA ALA A 545 14.46 19.85 2.78
C ALA A 545 15.72 20.37 3.48
N GLU A 546 15.60 21.47 4.23
CA GLU A 546 16.72 22.01 5.04
C GLU A 546 17.19 21.01 6.10
N ALA A 547 16.25 20.38 6.82
CA ALA A 547 16.56 19.42 7.87
C ALA A 547 17.38 18.23 7.37
N ILE A 548 17.05 17.68 6.18
CA ILE A 548 17.71 16.48 5.62
C ILE A 548 18.89 16.79 4.70
N ALA A 549 19.06 18.04 4.26
CA ALA A 549 20.12 18.46 3.34
C ALA A 549 21.54 18.01 3.75
N PRO A 550 21.95 18.08 5.06
CA PRO A 550 23.27 17.62 5.46
C PRO A 550 23.51 16.12 5.21
N VAL A 551 22.45 15.32 5.29
CA VAL A 551 22.52 13.86 5.06
C VAL A 551 22.55 13.53 3.58
N ARG A 552 21.83 14.32 2.76
CA ARG A 552 21.73 14.13 1.32
C ARG A 552 22.81 14.84 0.51
N GLY A 553 23.62 15.70 1.16
CA GLY A 553 24.62 16.52 0.50
C GLY A 553 24.00 17.61 -0.39
N TRP A 554 22.78 18.07 -0.09
CA TRP A 554 22.12 19.07 -0.92
C TRP A 554 22.59 20.50 -0.64
N ASP A 555 23.02 21.18 -1.66
CA ASP A 555 23.25 22.62 -1.66
C ASP A 555 21.91 23.41 -1.72
N LEU A 556 21.99 24.75 -1.74
CA LEU A 556 20.80 25.61 -1.79
C LEU A 556 19.98 25.42 -3.08
N ALA A 557 20.63 25.21 -4.23
CA ALA A 557 19.95 25.03 -5.51
C ALA A 557 19.22 23.68 -5.53
N GLN A 558 19.89 22.62 -5.05
CA GLN A 558 19.32 21.29 -4.93
C GLN A 558 18.13 21.26 -3.94
N ARG A 559 18.22 21.93 -2.78
CA ARG A 559 17.10 22.05 -1.84
C ARG A 559 15.87 22.68 -2.50
N ARG A 560 16.05 23.75 -3.27
CA ARG A 560 14.97 24.42 -4.02
C ARG A 560 14.36 23.50 -5.07
N ALA A 561 15.19 22.82 -5.86
CA ALA A 561 14.76 21.88 -6.87
C ALA A 561 13.96 20.71 -6.25
N GLN A 562 14.44 20.14 -5.14
CA GLN A 562 13.77 19.06 -4.42
C GLN A 562 12.43 19.52 -3.80
N THR A 563 12.36 20.76 -3.28
CA THR A 563 11.11 21.33 -2.78
C THR A 563 10.08 21.50 -3.90
N THR A 564 10.48 22.03 -5.05
CA THR A 564 9.59 22.16 -6.23
C THR A 564 9.12 20.80 -6.72
N ARG A 565 10.04 19.83 -6.87
CA ARG A 565 9.71 18.45 -7.24
C ARG A 565 8.68 17.86 -6.27
N ALA A 566 8.93 17.95 -4.97
CA ALA A 566 8.08 17.35 -3.96
C ALA A 566 6.67 17.95 -3.96
N LEU A 567 6.52 19.27 -4.08
CA LEU A 567 5.22 19.92 -4.21
C LEU A 567 4.47 19.45 -5.45
N THR A 568 5.15 19.36 -6.60
CA THR A 568 4.56 18.81 -7.82
C THR A 568 4.08 17.37 -7.63
N GLN A 569 4.87 16.51 -6.97
CA GLN A 569 4.49 15.11 -6.73
C GLN A 569 3.33 14.98 -5.72
N VAL A 570 3.33 15.76 -4.64
CA VAL A 570 2.26 15.74 -3.63
C VAL A 570 0.91 16.14 -4.25
N HIS A 571 0.93 17.08 -5.18
CA HIS A 571 -0.27 17.58 -5.85
C HIS A 571 -0.50 16.96 -7.25
N ALA A 572 0.28 15.95 -7.64
CA ALA A 572 0.16 15.33 -8.96
C ALA A 572 -1.23 14.74 -9.24
N ALA A 573 -1.94 14.32 -8.20
CA ALA A 573 -3.32 13.83 -8.31
C ALA A 573 -4.37 14.96 -8.27
N ASP A 574 -3.97 16.22 -8.11
CA ASP A 574 -4.84 17.39 -8.11
C ASP A 574 -4.64 18.21 -9.40
N PRO A 575 -5.53 18.11 -10.37
CA PRO A 575 -5.41 18.85 -11.64
C PRO A 575 -5.50 20.38 -11.48
N THR A 576 -6.02 20.87 -10.36
CA THR A 576 -6.16 22.32 -10.11
C THR A 576 -4.87 22.97 -9.59
N TRP A 577 -3.89 22.16 -9.15
CA TRP A 577 -2.63 22.66 -8.62
C TRP A 577 -1.77 23.39 -9.66
N SER A 578 -1.75 22.92 -10.91
CA SER A 578 -0.97 23.53 -11.99
C SER A 578 -1.40 24.97 -12.27
N ASP A 579 -2.71 25.28 -12.15
CA ASP A 579 -3.25 26.61 -12.43
C ASP A 579 -2.92 27.60 -11.31
N ALA A 580 -2.91 27.15 -10.06
CA ALA A 580 -2.54 27.98 -8.92
C ALA A 580 -1.02 28.29 -8.87
N ALA A 581 -0.18 27.34 -9.25
CA ALA A 581 1.28 27.55 -9.30
C ALA A 581 1.70 28.52 -10.42
N SER A 582 0.98 28.51 -11.57
CA SER A 582 1.20 29.45 -12.67
C SER A 582 0.72 30.87 -12.34
N ALA A 583 -0.37 31.02 -11.57
CA ALA A 583 -0.90 32.32 -11.13
C ALA A 583 -0.01 33.02 -10.09
N GLY A 584 0.62 32.27 -9.18
CA GLY A 584 1.56 32.81 -8.17
C GLY A 584 2.89 33.33 -8.75
N SER A 585 3.32 32.80 -9.91
CA SER A 585 4.56 33.22 -10.60
C SER A 585 4.41 34.55 -11.36
N SER A 586 3.17 34.95 -11.69
CA SER A 586 2.91 36.23 -12.41
C SER A 586 2.76 37.46 -11.50
N ALA A 587 2.64 37.26 -10.16
CA ALA A 587 2.48 38.37 -9.20
C ALA A 587 3.81 38.89 -8.61
N SER A 588 4.96 38.30 -9.01
CA SER A 588 6.30 38.71 -8.54
C SER A 588 7.23 39.15 -9.68
N ARG A 589 6.70 39.87 -10.68
CA ARG A 589 7.49 40.58 -11.68
C ARG A 589 7.24 42.08 -11.56
#